data_fed11d07d1500b5156a4e0c4ac2391d2
#
_entry.id   fed11d07d1500b5156a4e0c4ac2391d2
#
_cell.length_a   1.000
_cell.length_b   1.000
_cell.length_c   1.000
_cell.angle_alpha   90.00
_cell.angle_beta   90.00
_cell.angle_gamma   90.00
#
_symmetry.space_group_name_H-M   'P 1'
#
loop_
_entity.id
_entity.type
_entity.pdbx_description
1 polymer ?
#
loop_
_entity_poly.entity_id
_entity_poly.type
_entity_poly.pdbx_seq_one_letter_code
_entity_poly.pdbx_strand_id
1 'polypeptide(L)'
;MEQAQTNDVVERNWYRPSKDIQEFHACKARIRALVGGRGTGKTTAIAVEVVGHCLHNAGAKAYVLRKTQDSNEDTTLETFEKQVFPQMGTAYRDTGTSLFKKIDGGKCYRLPSRKAVELYNTWLTKNPGANKAQKLQWLDSIGNIYCSFIFFAGVPEERYRASRFRGYECSLLVFVEADQLSREDLDLGVACLRWKGADPATCDPLGFIKDGGVILDTNPPGPRHWICAMECEAKGAVDSKGVQLWTDSVADMPTKDSNVRFWHLDTNDNAHNLPAGYVDNLIRQYRKNPAMLKRMVLGLYAEAFEGTPVFHQFSPEHVGDNLPWPRGAYLIRSWDFGTTQAVIFSAYWSDGLDEYWWDLQEYFARQSDVDRQCRAVWEITNNVFPWWNDRSICSGVKDFCDVAGNQKTDKGSSVAVLRTNNFFPGFIKMGLQESIALYNRLLEKRDRFQRPVYKIDKTGCPMLYTASLGGYRYPVEGEPGFGGDEPLKGSAGGDYDHPADASRYGKYNCLRLLRTELERAKHAVGAFDAKVTPNRLKRYY
;
A
#
# COMPACT_ATOMS: atom_id res chain seq x y z
N MET A 1 -62.15 -10.18 25.13
CA MET A 1 -61.51 -8.93 24.66
C MET A 1 -60.16 -8.83 25.39
N GLU A 2 -59.16 -9.43 24.84
CA GLU A 2 -57.76 -9.25 25.29
C GLU A 2 -57.06 -8.46 24.20
N GLN A 3 -56.59 -7.29 24.62
CA GLN A 3 -55.87 -6.35 23.78
C GLN A 3 -54.58 -6.99 23.34
N ALA A 4 -54.40 -7.07 22.07
CA ALA A 4 -53.07 -7.35 21.49
C ALA A 4 -52.11 -6.28 21.95
N GLN A 5 -51.18 -6.66 22.82
CA GLN A 5 -50.01 -5.85 23.12
C GLN A 5 -49.21 -5.72 21.83
N THR A 6 -49.26 -4.54 21.23
CA THR A 6 -48.28 -4.07 20.27
C THR A 6 -46.91 -4.20 20.93
N ASN A 7 -46.13 -5.17 20.47
CA ASN A 7 -44.70 -5.26 20.84
C ASN A 7 -44.04 -3.97 20.37
N ASP A 8 -43.79 -3.08 21.31
CA ASP A 8 -42.84 -2.01 21.17
C ASP A 8 -41.51 -2.65 20.73
N VAL A 9 -41.22 -2.50 19.45
CA VAL A 9 -39.87 -2.68 18.93
C VAL A 9 -39.06 -1.59 19.60
N VAL A 10 -38.46 -1.92 20.74
CA VAL A 10 -37.38 -1.10 21.31
C VAL A 10 -36.32 -1.06 20.23
N GLU A 11 -36.32 0.01 19.46
CA GLU A 11 -35.19 0.39 18.61
C GLU A 11 -33.99 0.58 19.52
N ARG A 12 -33.33 -0.52 19.86
CA ARG A 12 -32.00 -0.47 20.43
C ARG A 12 -31.12 0.03 19.31
N ASN A 13 -30.80 1.31 19.35
CA ASN A 13 -29.94 2.04 18.42
C ASN A 13 -28.47 1.57 18.63
N TRP A 14 -28.26 0.24 18.44
CA TRP A 14 -27.00 -0.44 18.67
C TRP A 14 -25.98 -0.13 17.56
N TYR A 15 -26.47 0.24 16.36
CA TYR A 15 -25.68 0.57 15.21
C TYR A 15 -25.90 2.03 14.82
N ARG A 16 -24.85 2.84 14.97
CA ARG A 16 -24.84 4.26 14.68
C ARG A 16 -23.74 4.56 13.66
N PRO A 17 -24.00 4.33 12.36
CA PRO A 17 -23.00 4.54 11.33
C PRO A 17 -22.70 6.02 11.11
N SER A 18 -21.44 6.35 10.79
CA SER A 18 -21.06 7.67 10.30
C SER A 18 -21.79 8.00 9.00
N LYS A 19 -21.74 9.26 8.57
CA LYS A 19 -22.38 9.70 7.31
C LYS A 19 -21.87 8.89 6.11
N ASP A 20 -20.57 8.69 6.01
CA ASP A 20 -19.95 7.94 4.91
C ASP A 20 -20.39 6.47 4.87
N ILE A 21 -20.53 5.85 6.05
CA ILE A 21 -21.07 4.47 6.14
C ILE A 21 -22.57 4.45 5.75
N GLN A 22 -23.36 5.48 6.09
CA GLN A 22 -24.74 5.58 5.62
C GLN A 22 -24.81 5.68 4.09
N GLU A 23 -23.96 6.51 3.49
CA GLU A 23 -23.85 6.63 2.03
C GLU A 23 -23.38 5.32 1.38
N PHE A 24 -22.44 4.59 2.01
CA PHE A 24 -22.03 3.26 1.59
C PHE A 24 -23.20 2.27 1.54
N HIS A 25 -24.05 2.23 2.57
CA HIS A 25 -25.23 1.36 2.59
C HIS A 25 -26.28 1.73 1.54
N ALA A 26 -26.40 3.01 1.23
CA ALA A 26 -27.34 3.49 0.21
C ALA A 26 -26.82 3.28 -1.23
N CYS A 27 -25.53 3.06 -1.41
CA CYS A 27 -24.88 2.99 -2.71
C CYS A 27 -25.14 1.66 -3.42
N LYS A 28 -25.39 1.72 -4.74
CA LYS A 28 -25.65 0.56 -5.62
C LYS A 28 -24.51 0.29 -6.61
N ALA A 29 -23.34 0.92 -6.44
CA ALA A 29 -22.18 0.63 -7.26
C ALA A 29 -21.75 -0.84 -7.14
N ARG A 30 -21.29 -1.43 -8.24
CA ARG A 30 -20.91 -2.84 -8.30
C ARG A 30 -19.67 -3.15 -7.45
N ILE A 31 -18.76 -2.19 -7.33
CA ILE A 31 -17.57 -2.29 -6.45
C ILE A 31 -17.63 -1.13 -5.45
N ARG A 32 -17.63 -1.47 -4.17
CA ARG A 32 -17.71 -0.52 -3.06
C ARG A 32 -16.53 -0.75 -2.13
N ALA A 33 -15.73 0.26 -1.87
CA ALA A 33 -14.54 0.17 -1.04
C ALA A 33 -14.63 1.08 0.18
N LEU A 34 -14.48 0.49 1.38
CA LEU A 34 -14.29 1.20 2.63
C LEU A 34 -12.79 1.26 2.95
N VAL A 35 -12.21 2.44 2.80
CA VAL A 35 -10.80 2.72 3.07
C VAL A 35 -10.72 3.45 4.42
N GLY A 36 -10.10 2.84 5.42
CA GLY A 36 -10.06 3.49 6.74
C GLY A 36 -9.12 2.80 7.70
N GLY A 37 -8.66 3.53 8.70
CA GLY A 37 -7.77 3.05 9.74
C GLY A 37 -8.46 2.16 10.78
N ARG A 38 -7.82 2.03 11.93
CA ARG A 38 -8.35 1.25 13.05
C ARG A 38 -9.50 1.99 13.72
N GLY A 39 -10.55 1.26 14.13
CA GLY A 39 -11.67 1.84 14.88
C GLY A 39 -12.66 2.65 14.03
N THR A 40 -12.58 2.66 12.70
CA THR A 40 -13.51 3.39 11.82
C THR A 40 -14.86 2.70 11.64
N GLY A 41 -15.07 1.49 12.18
CA GLY A 41 -16.34 0.77 12.09
C GLY A 41 -16.55 -0.05 10.81
N LYS A 42 -15.55 -0.18 9.94
CA LYS A 42 -15.64 -0.90 8.65
C LYS A 42 -16.20 -2.32 8.79
N THR A 43 -15.60 -3.14 9.64
CA THR A 43 -15.99 -4.56 9.78
C THR A 43 -17.43 -4.70 10.23
N THR A 44 -17.90 -3.86 11.17
CA THR A 44 -19.30 -3.84 11.60
C THR A 44 -20.22 -3.40 10.47
N ALA A 45 -19.86 -2.36 9.72
CA ALA A 45 -20.62 -1.88 8.57
C ALA A 45 -20.78 -2.97 7.50
N ILE A 46 -19.69 -3.66 7.18
CA ILE A 46 -19.69 -4.77 6.23
C ILE A 46 -20.57 -5.92 6.71
N ALA A 47 -20.47 -6.29 7.99
CA ALA A 47 -21.29 -7.36 8.54
C ALA A 47 -22.79 -7.02 8.47
N VAL A 48 -23.15 -5.76 8.77
CA VAL A 48 -24.52 -5.26 8.61
C VAL A 48 -24.98 -5.31 7.15
N GLU A 49 -24.13 -4.89 6.21
CA GLU A 49 -24.43 -4.91 4.78
C GLU A 49 -24.61 -6.35 4.26
N VAL A 50 -23.74 -7.27 4.61
CA VAL A 50 -23.81 -8.68 4.21
C VAL A 50 -25.09 -9.35 4.76
N VAL A 51 -25.37 -9.13 6.03
CA VAL A 51 -26.60 -9.66 6.66
C VAL A 51 -27.83 -9.01 6.03
N GLY A 52 -27.85 -7.69 5.83
CA GLY A 52 -28.91 -6.97 5.17
C GLY A 52 -29.17 -7.48 3.75
N HIS A 53 -28.11 -7.70 2.95
CA HIS A 53 -28.20 -8.31 1.62
C HIS A 53 -28.86 -9.69 1.66
N CYS A 54 -28.43 -10.55 2.59
CA CYS A 54 -28.98 -11.90 2.75
C CYS A 54 -30.44 -11.91 3.22
N LEU A 55 -30.83 -10.98 4.09
CA LEU A 55 -32.22 -10.87 4.56
C LEU A 55 -33.15 -10.32 3.48
N HIS A 56 -32.66 -9.40 2.63
CA HIS A 56 -33.46 -8.77 1.57
C HIS A 56 -33.61 -9.67 0.35
N ASN A 57 -32.56 -10.39 -0.05
CA ASN A 57 -32.52 -11.17 -1.28
C ASN A 57 -32.69 -12.67 -0.99
N ALA A 58 -33.85 -13.21 -1.36
CA ALA A 58 -34.13 -14.63 -1.14
C ALA A 58 -33.17 -15.51 -1.96
N GLY A 59 -32.58 -16.51 -1.30
CA GLY A 59 -31.61 -17.43 -1.88
C GLY A 59 -30.26 -16.81 -2.19
N ALA A 60 -29.93 -15.64 -1.63
CA ALA A 60 -28.63 -14.98 -1.84
C ALA A 60 -27.47 -15.83 -1.33
N LYS A 61 -26.32 -15.72 -2.00
CA LYS A 61 -25.04 -16.26 -1.54
C LYS A 61 -24.03 -15.13 -1.39
N ALA A 62 -23.53 -14.94 -0.17
CA ALA A 62 -22.46 -14.02 0.15
C ALA A 62 -21.20 -14.80 0.53
N TYR A 63 -20.05 -14.40 0.00
CA TYR A 63 -18.74 -14.91 0.43
C TYR A 63 -17.96 -13.78 1.10
N VAL A 64 -17.45 -14.06 2.30
CA VAL A 64 -16.57 -13.18 3.06
C VAL A 64 -15.17 -13.80 3.03
N LEU A 65 -14.27 -13.22 2.27
CA LEU A 65 -12.93 -13.73 2.00
C LEU A 65 -11.87 -12.89 2.69
N ARG A 66 -10.87 -13.55 3.24
CA ARG A 66 -9.66 -12.96 3.78
C ARG A 66 -8.43 -13.70 3.25
N LYS A 67 -7.22 -13.17 3.44
CA LYS A 67 -5.99 -13.81 2.96
C LYS A 67 -5.87 -15.27 3.44
N THR A 68 -6.17 -15.53 4.71
CA THR A 68 -6.16 -16.89 5.30
C THR A 68 -7.51 -17.21 5.94
N GLN A 69 -7.83 -18.51 6.05
CA GLN A 69 -9.03 -19.00 6.72
C GLN A 69 -9.01 -18.65 8.22
N ASP A 70 -7.90 -18.94 8.90
CA ASP A 70 -7.75 -18.75 10.35
C ASP A 70 -7.97 -17.28 10.74
N SER A 71 -7.35 -16.34 10.01
CA SER A 71 -7.54 -14.92 10.28
C SER A 71 -8.99 -14.44 10.06
N ASN A 72 -9.76 -15.14 9.21
CA ASN A 72 -11.17 -14.85 9.01
C ASN A 72 -12.03 -15.31 10.20
N GLU A 73 -11.71 -16.48 10.77
CA GLU A 73 -12.43 -17.05 11.91
C GLU A 73 -12.21 -16.23 13.19
N ASP A 74 -10.98 -15.81 13.47
CA ASP A 74 -10.61 -15.14 14.73
C ASP A 74 -11.16 -13.72 14.88
N THR A 75 -11.39 -12.99 13.80
CA THR A 75 -11.73 -11.56 13.88
C THR A 75 -13.03 -11.19 13.16
N THR A 76 -13.13 -11.53 11.87
CA THR A 76 -14.27 -11.11 11.05
C THR A 76 -15.54 -11.87 11.47
N LEU A 77 -15.45 -13.19 11.59
CA LEU A 77 -16.57 -14.03 12.02
C LEU A 77 -17.05 -13.65 13.43
N GLU A 78 -16.14 -13.33 14.34
CA GLU A 78 -16.48 -12.88 15.70
C GLU A 78 -17.39 -11.64 15.68
N THR A 79 -17.15 -10.70 14.77
CA THR A 79 -18.01 -9.51 14.61
C THR A 79 -19.43 -9.91 14.19
N PHE A 80 -19.56 -10.85 13.25
CA PHE A 80 -20.88 -11.36 12.85
C PHE A 80 -21.59 -12.06 14.02
N GLU A 81 -20.91 -12.98 14.71
CA GLU A 81 -21.49 -13.78 15.78
C GLU A 81 -21.83 -12.98 17.04
N LYS A 82 -20.94 -12.07 17.46
CA LYS A 82 -21.11 -11.35 18.73
C LYS A 82 -21.84 -10.01 18.61
N GLN A 83 -21.77 -9.36 17.44
CA GLN A 83 -22.33 -8.01 17.30
C GLN A 83 -23.59 -8.00 16.41
N VAL A 84 -23.56 -8.60 15.21
CA VAL A 84 -24.63 -8.44 14.22
C VAL A 84 -25.71 -9.52 14.33
N PHE A 85 -25.39 -10.79 14.34
CA PHE A 85 -26.39 -11.86 14.45
C PHE A 85 -27.25 -11.76 15.71
N PRO A 86 -26.74 -11.37 16.91
CA PRO A 86 -27.56 -11.14 18.08
C PRO A 86 -28.64 -10.05 17.92
N GLN A 87 -28.42 -9.10 17.02
CA GLN A 87 -29.35 -8.00 16.76
C GLN A 87 -30.41 -8.34 15.70
N MET A 88 -30.25 -9.44 14.97
CA MET A 88 -31.30 -9.96 14.12
C MET A 88 -32.51 -10.27 15.01
N GLY A 89 -33.67 -9.69 14.71
CA GLY A 89 -34.88 -9.82 15.53
C GLY A 89 -35.28 -11.26 15.79
N THR A 90 -36.05 -11.51 16.85
CA THR A 90 -36.49 -12.86 17.28
C THR A 90 -37.20 -13.63 16.17
N ALA A 91 -37.91 -12.93 15.26
CA ALA A 91 -38.52 -13.52 14.07
C ALA A 91 -37.52 -14.26 13.16
N TYR A 92 -36.26 -13.92 13.22
CA TYR A 92 -35.21 -14.54 12.41
C TYR A 92 -34.39 -15.59 13.18
N ARG A 93 -34.34 -15.51 14.52
CA ARG A 93 -33.56 -16.43 15.35
C ARG A 93 -34.38 -17.52 15.99
N ASP A 94 -35.60 -17.18 16.42
CA ASP A 94 -36.44 -18.03 17.28
C ASP A 94 -37.73 -18.43 16.59
N THR A 95 -37.60 -19.08 15.45
CA THR A 95 -38.76 -19.74 14.85
C THR A 95 -39.09 -21.07 15.54
N GLY A 96 -38.41 -21.40 16.66
CA GLY A 96 -38.50 -22.74 17.32
C GLY A 96 -38.04 -23.90 16.42
N THR A 97 -37.61 -23.54 15.24
CA THR A 97 -37.27 -24.41 14.12
C THR A 97 -36.27 -23.61 13.29
N SER A 98 -35.01 -23.76 13.51
CA SER A 98 -33.87 -23.00 13.03
C SER A 98 -33.80 -22.74 11.51
N LEU A 99 -34.50 -21.71 11.03
CA LEU A 99 -34.17 -21.13 9.72
C LEU A 99 -32.75 -20.58 9.70
N PHE A 100 -32.34 -19.95 10.81
CA PHE A 100 -30.94 -19.61 11.04
C PHE A 100 -30.16 -20.84 11.50
N LYS A 101 -29.08 -21.18 10.79
CA LYS A 101 -28.29 -22.37 11.08
C LYS A 101 -26.82 -22.15 10.80
N LYS A 102 -25.97 -22.50 11.78
CA LYS A 102 -24.52 -22.65 11.61
C LYS A 102 -24.26 -23.99 10.92
N ILE A 103 -23.55 -23.98 9.80
CA ILE A 103 -23.25 -25.14 8.97
C ILE A 103 -21.72 -25.29 8.86
N ASP A 104 -21.24 -26.52 8.68
CA ASP A 104 -19.83 -26.82 8.43
C ASP A 104 -18.89 -26.18 9.45
N GLY A 105 -19.14 -26.43 10.73
CA GLY A 105 -18.28 -25.95 11.82
C GLY A 105 -18.22 -24.43 11.98
N GLY A 106 -19.07 -23.66 11.29
CA GLY A 106 -19.07 -22.20 11.31
C GLY A 106 -18.47 -21.54 10.06
N LYS A 107 -18.12 -22.32 9.06
CA LYS A 107 -17.66 -21.78 7.77
C LYS A 107 -18.82 -21.29 6.89
N CYS A 108 -20.05 -21.69 7.23
CA CYS A 108 -21.26 -21.27 6.51
C CYS A 108 -22.40 -21.02 7.49
N TYR A 109 -23.16 -19.96 7.22
CA TYR A 109 -24.40 -19.64 7.93
C TYR A 109 -25.56 -19.57 6.94
N ARG A 110 -26.66 -20.27 7.26
CA ARG A 110 -27.93 -20.13 6.58
C ARG A 110 -28.77 -19.10 7.32
N LEU A 111 -29.24 -18.06 6.62
CA LEU A 111 -30.08 -16.98 7.14
C LEU A 111 -31.45 -17.03 6.49
N PRO A 112 -32.55 -16.84 7.24
CA PRO A 112 -33.86 -16.69 6.64
C PRO A 112 -33.95 -15.33 5.93
N SER A 113 -34.25 -15.33 4.63
CA SER A 113 -34.64 -14.09 3.96
C SER A 113 -36.03 -13.64 4.42
N ARG A 114 -36.36 -12.36 4.17
CA ARG A 114 -37.74 -11.84 4.42
C ARG A 114 -38.80 -12.69 3.72
N LYS A 115 -38.52 -13.14 2.50
CA LYS A 115 -39.42 -14.02 1.73
C LYS A 115 -39.59 -15.38 2.41
N ALA A 116 -38.54 -15.97 2.91
CA ALA A 116 -38.61 -17.23 3.66
C ALA A 116 -39.49 -17.09 4.92
N VAL A 117 -39.32 -16.00 5.67
CA VAL A 117 -40.15 -15.71 6.86
C VAL A 117 -41.62 -15.49 6.49
N GLU A 118 -41.91 -14.74 5.42
CA GLU A 118 -43.27 -14.53 4.90
C GLU A 118 -43.94 -15.87 4.55
N LEU A 119 -43.26 -16.71 3.78
CA LEU A 119 -43.76 -18.02 3.36
C LEU A 119 -44.00 -18.94 4.58
N TYR A 120 -43.09 -18.90 5.57
CA TYR A 120 -43.24 -19.68 6.80
C TYR A 120 -44.47 -19.26 7.60
N ASN A 121 -44.66 -17.96 7.80
CA ASN A 121 -45.83 -17.44 8.52
C ASN A 121 -47.12 -17.76 7.78
N THR A 122 -47.14 -17.64 6.45
CA THR A 122 -48.29 -18.03 5.62
C THR A 122 -48.60 -19.52 5.77
N TRP A 123 -47.59 -20.37 5.78
CA TRP A 123 -47.78 -21.82 5.98
C TRP A 123 -48.32 -22.14 7.38
N LEU A 124 -47.76 -21.50 8.44
CA LEU A 124 -48.27 -21.65 9.81
C LEU A 124 -49.72 -21.29 9.97
N THR A 125 -50.16 -20.19 9.32
CA THR A 125 -51.56 -19.76 9.34
C THR A 125 -52.50 -20.79 8.70
N LYS A 126 -52.03 -21.48 7.66
CA LYS A 126 -52.79 -22.56 6.99
C LYS A 126 -52.71 -23.90 7.72
N ASN A 127 -51.75 -24.09 8.61
CA ASN A 127 -51.48 -25.32 9.34
C ASN A 127 -51.36 -25.07 10.86
N PRO A 128 -52.38 -24.56 11.54
CA PRO A 128 -52.26 -24.13 12.95
C PRO A 128 -51.95 -25.28 13.91
N GLY A 129 -52.27 -26.53 13.53
CA GLY A 129 -52.02 -27.75 14.32
C GLY A 129 -50.72 -28.49 13.96
N ALA A 130 -49.87 -27.90 13.11
CA ALA A 130 -48.64 -28.56 12.68
C ALA A 130 -47.69 -28.82 13.85
N ASN A 131 -47.26 -30.08 13.98
CA ASN A 131 -46.26 -30.49 14.99
C ASN A 131 -44.83 -30.08 14.58
N LYS A 132 -43.87 -30.26 15.48
CA LYS A 132 -42.48 -29.89 15.28
C LYS A 132 -41.84 -30.57 14.05
N ALA A 133 -42.15 -31.83 13.81
CA ALA A 133 -41.60 -32.60 12.67
C ALA A 133 -42.09 -32.06 11.34
N GLN A 134 -43.40 -31.74 11.24
CA GLN A 134 -44.00 -31.12 10.04
C GLN A 134 -43.42 -29.73 9.75
N LYS A 135 -43.22 -28.91 10.80
CA LYS A 135 -42.57 -27.62 10.70
C LYS A 135 -41.13 -27.76 10.16
N LEU A 136 -40.36 -28.68 10.67
CA LEU A 136 -38.99 -28.94 10.23
C LEU A 136 -38.95 -29.42 8.78
N GLN A 137 -39.80 -30.39 8.41
CA GLN A 137 -39.86 -30.88 7.04
C GLN A 137 -40.20 -29.79 6.03
N TRP A 138 -41.17 -28.94 6.37
CA TRP A 138 -41.54 -27.80 5.49
C TRP A 138 -40.39 -26.79 5.39
N LEU A 139 -39.74 -26.44 6.52
CA LEU A 139 -38.60 -25.54 6.55
C LEU A 139 -37.43 -26.06 5.73
N ASP A 140 -37.13 -27.34 5.78
CA ASP A 140 -36.06 -27.92 4.96
C ASP A 140 -36.42 -27.90 3.48
N SER A 141 -37.69 -28.01 3.11
CA SER A 141 -38.13 -27.90 1.71
C SER A 141 -37.94 -26.51 1.10
N ILE A 142 -38.13 -25.44 1.90
CA ILE A 142 -37.95 -24.06 1.44
C ILE A 142 -36.57 -23.48 1.77
N GLY A 143 -35.89 -24.02 2.78
CA GLY A 143 -34.69 -23.45 3.35
C GLY A 143 -33.53 -23.37 2.36
N ASN A 144 -33.44 -24.32 1.44
CA ASN A 144 -32.38 -24.30 0.40
C ASN A 144 -32.73 -23.40 -0.79
N ILE A 145 -33.96 -22.94 -0.90
CA ILE A 145 -34.44 -22.09 -2.00
C ILE A 145 -34.48 -20.61 -1.57
N TYR A 146 -35.15 -20.34 -0.45
CA TYR A 146 -35.44 -18.98 -0.02
C TYR A 146 -34.57 -18.47 1.14
N CYS A 147 -33.86 -19.34 1.86
CA CYS A 147 -32.83 -18.91 2.78
C CYS A 147 -31.56 -18.52 2.02
N SER A 148 -30.86 -17.55 2.56
CA SER A 148 -29.59 -17.08 2.03
C SER A 148 -28.42 -17.68 2.79
N PHE A 149 -27.22 -17.63 2.21
CA PHE A 149 -26.03 -18.24 2.78
C PHE A 149 -24.89 -17.24 2.85
N ILE A 150 -24.17 -17.25 3.97
CA ILE A 150 -22.90 -16.52 4.14
C ILE A 150 -21.80 -17.54 4.34
N PHE A 151 -20.79 -17.50 3.49
CA PHE A 151 -19.60 -18.35 3.53
C PHE A 151 -18.39 -17.54 3.99
N PHE A 152 -17.63 -18.09 4.94
CA PHE A 152 -16.36 -17.52 5.39
C PHE A 152 -15.22 -18.41 4.90
N ALA A 153 -14.27 -17.85 4.14
CA ALA A 153 -13.17 -18.60 3.55
C ALA A 153 -11.89 -17.76 3.42
N GLY A 154 -10.76 -18.45 3.30
CA GLY A 154 -9.51 -17.85 2.86
C GLY A 154 -9.46 -17.72 1.33
N VAL A 155 -8.72 -16.72 0.82
CA VAL A 155 -8.41 -16.62 -0.60
C VAL A 155 -7.53 -17.81 -0.99
N PRO A 156 -7.81 -18.52 -2.09
CA PRO A 156 -7.03 -19.68 -2.50
C PRO A 156 -5.56 -19.34 -2.76
N GLU A 157 -4.66 -20.27 -2.43
CA GLU A 157 -3.25 -20.16 -2.78
C GLU A 157 -3.06 -19.95 -4.29
N GLU A 158 -2.00 -19.25 -4.67
CA GLU A 158 -1.73 -18.82 -6.05
C GLU A 158 -1.89 -19.94 -7.09
N ARG A 159 -1.30 -21.10 -6.81
CA ARG A 159 -1.36 -22.31 -7.69
C ARG A 159 -2.78 -22.87 -7.91
N TYR A 160 -3.73 -22.58 -7.01
CA TYR A 160 -5.11 -23.07 -7.09
C TYR A 160 -6.13 -21.94 -7.29
N ARG A 161 -5.69 -20.69 -7.35
CA ARG A 161 -6.52 -19.48 -7.33
C ARG A 161 -7.61 -19.53 -8.40
N ALA A 162 -7.23 -19.60 -9.66
CA ALA A 162 -8.19 -19.59 -10.78
C ALA A 162 -9.15 -20.78 -10.76
N SER A 163 -8.71 -21.98 -10.33
CA SER A 163 -9.58 -23.18 -10.27
C SER A 163 -10.61 -23.09 -9.16
N ARG A 164 -10.25 -22.57 -7.99
CA ARG A 164 -11.17 -22.43 -6.85
C ARG A 164 -12.15 -21.28 -7.03
N PHE A 165 -11.72 -20.12 -7.56
CA PHE A 165 -12.63 -19.03 -7.87
C PHE A 165 -13.70 -19.45 -8.90
N ARG A 166 -13.37 -20.36 -9.85
CA ARG A 166 -14.39 -20.90 -10.78
C ARG A 166 -15.53 -21.64 -10.08
N GLY A 167 -15.29 -22.20 -8.90
CA GLY A 167 -16.30 -22.89 -8.08
C GLY A 167 -17.16 -21.95 -7.25
N TYR A 168 -16.79 -20.68 -7.10
CA TYR A 168 -17.59 -19.71 -6.38
C TYR A 168 -18.65 -19.10 -7.31
N GLU A 169 -19.89 -19.17 -6.87
CA GLU A 169 -21.01 -18.46 -7.48
C GLU A 169 -21.73 -17.71 -6.38
N CYS A 170 -21.72 -16.39 -6.47
CA CYS A 170 -22.25 -15.53 -5.41
C CYS A 170 -23.03 -14.34 -5.97
N SER A 171 -23.83 -13.73 -5.13
CA SER A 171 -24.49 -12.45 -5.37
C SER A 171 -23.73 -11.30 -4.70
N LEU A 172 -22.98 -11.59 -3.62
CA LEU A 172 -22.15 -10.61 -2.91
C LEU A 172 -20.81 -11.26 -2.56
N LEU A 173 -19.74 -10.53 -2.83
CA LEU A 173 -18.38 -10.93 -2.48
C LEU A 173 -17.73 -9.84 -1.63
N VAL A 174 -17.15 -10.21 -0.52
CA VAL A 174 -16.45 -9.30 0.37
C VAL A 174 -14.99 -9.73 0.49
N PHE A 175 -14.08 -8.81 0.26
CA PHE A 175 -12.66 -8.96 0.54
C PHE A 175 -12.31 -8.15 1.78
N VAL A 176 -12.00 -8.83 2.88
CA VAL A 176 -11.57 -8.24 4.15
C VAL A 176 -10.06 -8.12 4.14
N GLU A 177 -9.52 -6.98 4.57
CA GLU A 177 -8.10 -6.63 4.45
C GLU A 177 -7.60 -6.75 3.00
N ALA A 178 -8.32 -6.13 2.08
CA ALA A 178 -8.04 -6.19 0.64
C ALA A 178 -6.65 -5.66 0.27
N ASP A 179 -6.02 -4.86 1.12
CA ASP A 179 -4.62 -4.43 0.99
C ASP A 179 -3.60 -5.58 1.03
N GLN A 180 -4.00 -6.76 1.52
CA GLN A 180 -3.16 -7.96 1.51
C GLN A 180 -3.38 -8.85 0.28
N LEU A 181 -4.32 -8.49 -0.60
CA LEU A 181 -4.71 -9.26 -1.77
C LEU A 181 -4.19 -8.62 -3.07
N SER A 182 -4.18 -9.39 -4.15
CA SER A 182 -3.76 -8.91 -5.47
C SER A 182 -4.93 -8.34 -6.27
N ARG A 183 -4.64 -7.53 -7.29
CA ARG A 183 -5.65 -7.07 -8.25
C ARG A 183 -6.32 -8.26 -8.97
N GLU A 184 -5.56 -9.32 -9.26
CA GLU A 184 -6.08 -10.53 -9.89
C GLU A 184 -7.17 -11.20 -9.03
N ASP A 185 -7.04 -11.18 -7.70
CA ASP A 185 -8.07 -11.72 -6.80
C ASP A 185 -9.39 -10.98 -6.97
N LEU A 186 -9.35 -9.65 -7.12
CA LEU A 186 -10.53 -8.84 -7.40
C LEU A 186 -11.16 -9.22 -8.76
N ASP A 187 -10.34 -9.29 -9.81
CA ASP A 187 -10.82 -9.57 -11.16
C ASP A 187 -11.47 -10.95 -11.26
N LEU A 188 -10.88 -11.96 -10.62
CA LEU A 188 -11.47 -13.31 -10.50
C LEU A 188 -12.74 -13.29 -9.66
N GLY A 189 -12.78 -12.50 -8.58
CA GLY A 189 -13.94 -12.34 -7.72
C GLY A 189 -15.13 -11.71 -8.44
N VAL A 190 -14.90 -10.67 -9.23
CA VAL A 190 -15.96 -10.04 -10.05
C VAL A 190 -16.60 -11.05 -11.00
N ALA A 191 -15.83 -11.97 -11.55
CA ALA A 191 -16.34 -13.04 -12.42
C ALA A 191 -17.23 -14.06 -11.69
N CYS A 192 -17.18 -14.13 -10.36
CA CYS A 192 -18.03 -15.01 -9.54
C CYS A 192 -19.44 -14.46 -9.29
N LEU A 193 -19.70 -13.18 -9.61
CA LEU A 193 -20.99 -12.50 -9.40
C LEU A 193 -22.03 -12.93 -10.45
N ARG A 194 -22.47 -14.17 -10.37
CA ARG A 194 -23.41 -14.79 -11.32
C ARG A 194 -24.47 -15.66 -10.65
N TRP A 195 -24.74 -15.43 -9.34
CA TRP A 195 -25.73 -16.19 -8.60
C TRP A 195 -27.15 -15.66 -8.83
N LYS A 196 -28.08 -16.58 -9.10
CA LYS A 196 -29.49 -16.27 -9.28
C LYS A 196 -30.23 -16.31 -7.94
N GLY A 197 -31.11 -15.32 -7.74
CA GLY A 197 -31.98 -15.27 -6.57
C GLY A 197 -33.24 -16.10 -6.74
N ALA A 198 -33.95 -16.33 -5.64
CA ALA A 198 -35.20 -17.07 -5.61
C ALA A 198 -36.46 -16.18 -5.71
N ASP A 199 -36.32 -14.86 -5.49
CA ASP A 199 -37.42 -13.91 -5.57
C ASP A 199 -37.25 -13.00 -6.80
N PRO A 200 -38.14 -13.11 -7.81
CA PRO A 200 -38.11 -12.27 -9.00
C PRO A 200 -38.16 -10.76 -8.71
N ALA A 201 -38.74 -10.36 -7.56
CA ALA A 201 -38.85 -8.95 -7.19
C ALA A 201 -37.48 -8.30 -6.94
N THR A 202 -36.48 -9.09 -6.47
CA THR A 202 -35.11 -8.63 -6.19
C THR A 202 -34.11 -8.98 -7.29
N CYS A 203 -34.58 -9.64 -8.37
CA CYS A 203 -33.73 -10.08 -9.48
C CYS A 203 -33.98 -9.26 -10.75
N ASP A 204 -32.99 -9.26 -11.64
CA ASP A 204 -33.13 -8.76 -13.01
C ASP A 204 -33.94 -9.74 -13.88
N PRO A 205 -34.25 -9.40 -15.14
CA PRO A 205 -35.02 -10.28 -16.03
C PRO A 205 -34.36 -11.65 -16.30
N LEU A 206 -33.05 -11.78 -16.07
CA LEU A 206 -32.30 -13.03 -16.23
C LEU A 206 -32.24 -13.84 -14.94
N GLY A 207 -32.78 -13.30 -13.83
CA GLY A 207 -32.81 -13.91 -12.51
C GLY A 207 -31.61 -13.63 -11.62
N PHE A 208 -30.67 -12.75 -12.01
CA PHE A 208 -29.55 -12.36 -11.17
C PHE A 208 -29.98 -11.31 -10.14
N ILE A 209 -29.44 -11.41 -8.91
CA ILE A 209 -29.73 -10.45 -7.83
C ILE A 209 -29.18 -9.08 -8.20
N LYS A 210 -30.07 -8.05 -8.24
CA LYS A 210 -29.74 -6.69 -8.68
C LYS A 210 -28.77 -5.97 -7.75
N ASP A 211 -28.90 -6.16 -6.43
CA ASP A 211 -28.11 -5.47 -5.42
C ASP A 211 -26.82 -6.24 -5.05
N GLY A 212 -26.34 -7.09 -5.98
CA GLY A 212 -25.10 -7.83 -5.83
C GLY A 212 -23.87 -6.99 -6.18
N GLY A 213 -22.70 -7.41 -5.68
CA GLY A 213 -21.45 -6.71 -5.98
C GLY A 213 -20.26 -7.21 -5.21
N VAL A 214 -19.18 -6.43 -5.26
CA VAL A 214 -17.97 -6.64 -4.47
C VAL A 214 -17.81 -5.52 -3.44
N ILE A 215 -17.47 -5.89 -2.22
CA ILE A 215 -17.10 -4.96 -1.15
C ILE A 215 -15.63 -5.19 -0.81
N LEU A 216 -14.86 -4.11 -0.74
CA LEU A 216 -13.47 -4.12 -0.29
C LEU A 216 -13.41 -3.45 1.09
N ASP A 217 -12.92 -4.17 2.09
CA ASP A 217 -12.50 -3.61 3.38
C ASP A 217 -10.98 -3.48 3.35
N THR A 218 -10.46 -2.30 3.51
CA THR A 218 -9.02 -2.09 3.47
C THR A 218 -8.54 -1.04 4.47
N ASN A 219 -7.40 -1.31 5.10
CA ASN A 219 -6.61 -0.22 5.64
C ASN A 219 -5.97 0.54 4.47
N PRO A 220 -5.81 1.87 4.56
CA PRO A 220 -5.22 2.61 3.47
C PRO A 220 -3.81 2.08 3.15
N PRO A 221 -3.55 1.50 1.98
CA PRO A 221 -2.19 1.11 1.59
C PRO A 221 -1.34 2.31 1.16
N GLY A 222 -0.13 2.06 0.66
CA GLY A 222 0.68 3.10 0.01
C GLY A 222 0.04 3.58 -1.31
N PRO A 223 0.35 4.81 -1.76
CA PRO A 223 -0.22 5.38 -2.99
C PRO A 223 0.06 4.59 -4.27
N ARG A 224 1.05 3.68 -4.27
CA ARG A 224 1.36 2.81 -5.41
C ARG A 224 0.60 1.50 -5.44
N HIS A 225 -0.22 1.25 -4.44
CA HIS A 225 -0.99 0.02 -4.35
C HIS A 225 -2.12 0.01 -5.39
N TRP A 226 -2.49 -1.18 -5.90
CA TRP A 226 -3.53 -1.33 -6.91
C TRP A 226 -4.89 -0.75 -6.51
N ILE A 227 -5.22 -0.72 -5.20
CA ILE A 227 -6.46 -0.13 -4.67
C ILE A 227 -6.46 1.38 -4.91
N CYS A 228 -5.36 2.07 -4.59
CA CYS A 228 -5.21 3.51 -4.86
C CYS A 228 -5.23 3.79 -6.37
N ALA A 229 -4.56 2.95 -7.18
CA ALA A 229 -4.60 3.06 -8.63
C ALA A 229 -6.03 2.98 -9.18
N MET A 230 -6.81 1.99 -8.71
CA MET A 230 -8.22 1.83 -9.10
C MET A 230 -9.08 3.04 -8.70
N GLU A 231 -8.84 3.63 -7.54
CA GLU A 231 -9.54 4.85 -7.13
C GLU A 231 -9.17 6.05 -8.01
N CYS A 232 -7.88 6.25 -8.29
CA CYS A 232 -7.42 7.31 -9.19
C CYS A 232 -8.03 7.17 -10.59
N GLU A 233 -8.07 5.95 -11.14
CA GLU A 233 -8.74 5.65 -12.40
C GLU A 233 -10.23 6.00 -12.35
N ALA A 234 -10.94 5.51 -11.31
CA ALA A 234 -12.39 5.74 -11.16
C ALA A 234 -12.75 7.22 -11.00
N LYS A 235 -11.86 8.03 -10.43
CA LYS A 235 -12.01 9.48 -10.24
C LYS A 235 -11.42 10.30 -11.39
N GLY A 236 -10.66 9.67 -12.30
CA GLY A 236 -9.96 10.33 -13.40
C GLY A 236 -8.75 11.16 -12.94
N ALA A 237 -8.14 10.78 -11.82
CA ALA A 237 -6.91 11.35 -11.29
C ALA A 237 -5.69 10.59 -11.83
N VAL A 238 -5.54 10.59 -13.17
CA VAL A 238 -4.43 9.96 -13.88
C VAL A 238 -3.87 10.93 -14.92
N ASP A 239 -2.57 10.82 -15.22
CA ASP A 239 -1.95 11.62 -16.26
C ASP A 239 -2.25 11.08 -17.67
N SER A 240 -1.73 11.74 -18.70
CA SER A 240 -1.89 11.35 -20.11
C SER A 240 -1.30 9.97 -20.46
N LYS A 241 -0.47 9.40 -19.59
CA LYS A 241 0.14 8.07 -19.72
C LYS A 241 -0.54 7.02 -18.85
N GLY A 242 -1.63 7.40 -18.11
CA GLY A 242 -2.32 6.52 -17.18
C GLY A 242 -1.62 6.36 -15.82
N VAL A 243 -0.61 7.18 -15.53
CA VAL A 243 0.04 7.16 -14.22
C VAL A 243 -0.84 7.86 -13.20
N GLN A 244 -1.04 7.22 -12.06
CA GLN A 244 -1.88 7.75 -10.97
C GLN A 244 -1.28 9.02 -10.35
N LEU A 245 -2.15 10.00 -10.07
CA LEU A 245 -1.83 11.30 -9.48
C LEU A 245 -2.47 11.42 -8.10
N TRP A 246 -2.13 10.52 -7.18
CA TRP A 246 -2.71 10.58 -5.84
C TRP A 246 -2.21 11.81 -5.07
N THR A 247 -3.17 12.59 -4.56
CA THR A 247 -3.00 13.61 -3.52
C THR A 247 -4.15 13.48 -2.53
N ASP A 248 -4.03 14.03 -1.34
CA ASP A 248 -5.10 13.93 -0.33
C ASP A 248 -6.44 14.49 -0.87
N SER A 249 -6.40 15.47 -1.75
CA SER A 249 -7.61 16.04 -2.39
C SER A 249 -8.33 15.08 -3.35
N VAL A 250 -7.67 14.01 -3.81
CA VAL A 250 -8.32 12.99 -4.65
C VAL A 250 -9.36 12.23 -3.82
N ALA A 251 -9.18 12.08 -2.51
CA ALA A 251 -10.16 11.46 -1.65
C ALA A 251 -11.54 12.13 -1.76
N ASP A 252 -11.58 13.45 -1.88
CA ASP A 252 -12.80 14.26 -1.96
C ASP A 252 -13.34 14.43 -3.39
N MET A 253 -12.61 13.98 -4.41
CA MET A 253 -13.06 14.09 -5.80
C MET A 253 -14.28 13.20 -6.08
N PRO A 254 -15.25 13.67 -6.87
CA PRO A 254 -16.37 12.84 -7.29
C PRO A 254 -15.90 11.70 -8.19
N THR A 255 -16.46 10.52 -7.98
CA THR A 255 -16.18 9.36 -8.83
C THR A 255 -16.89 9.52 -10.18
N LYS A 256 -16.14 9.33 -11.28
CA LYS A 256 -16.64 9.37 -12.65
C LYS A 256 -17.22 8.02 -13.10
N ASP A 257 -16.64 6.92 -12.63
CA ASP A 257 -17.16 5.58 -12.90
C ASP A 257 -18.32 5.26 -11.93
N SER A 258 -19.52 5.09 -12.47
CA SER A 258 -20.72 4.77 -11.68
C SER A 258 -20.68 3.37 -11.05
N ASN A 259 -19.81 2.47 -11.54
CA ASN A 259 -19.68 1.10 -11.05
C ASN A 259 -18.74 0.95 -9.86
N VAL A 260 -17.97 1.98 -9.52
CA VAL A 260 -16.94 1.94 -8.47
C VAL A 260 -17.12 3.11 -7.52
N ARG A 261 -17.11 2.87 -6.22
CA ARG A 261 -17.17 3.93 -5.20
C ARG A 261 -16.23 3.64 -4.06
N PHE A 262 -15.59 4.70 -3.56
CA PHE A 262 -14.68 4.68 -2.42
C PHE A 262 -15.17 5.62 -1.34
N TRP A 263 -14.99 5.24 -0.07
CA TRP A 263 -15.19 6.07 1.10
C TRP A 263 -13.95 6.01 1.97
N HIS A 264 -13.37 7.16 2.26
CA HIS A 264 -12.28 7.32 3.20
C HIS A 264 -12.86 7.61 4.59
N LEU A 265 -12.63 6.70 5.55
CA LEU A 265 -13.23 6.75 6.86
C LEU A 265 -12.23 7.30 7.89
N ASP A 266 -12.52 8.45 8.47
CA ASP A 266 -11.78 9.00 9.61
C ASP A 266 -12.23 8.30 10.91
N THR A 267 -11.27 7.94 11.77
CA THR A 267 -11.57 7.33 13.08
C THR A 267 -12.34 8.30 13.98
N ASN A 268 -12.15 9.61 13.82
CA ASN A 268 -12.87 10.63 14.58
C ASN A 268 -14.39 10.57 14.36
N ASP A 269 -14.84 10.24 13.13
CA ASP A 269 -16.26 10.16 12.81
C ASP A 269 -16.97 9.00 13.52
N ASN A 270 -16.20 8.01 13.96
CA ASN A 270 -16.69 6.88 14.73
C ASN A 270 -16.39 6.97 16.24
N ALA A 271 -15.86 8.09 16.72
CA ALA A 271 -15.44 8.26 18.12
C ALA A 271 -16.55 7.96 19.13
N HIS A 272 -17.81 8.23 18.76
CA HIS A 272 -18.99 7.99 19.60
C HIS A 272 -19.29 6.49 19.84
N ASN A 273 -18.72 5.58 19.06
CA ASN A 273 -18.82 4.12 19.20
C ASN A 273 -17.56 3.50 19.84
N LEU A 274 -16.54 4.31 20.16
CA LEU A 274 -15.26 3.86 20.69
C LEU A 274 -15.13 4.16 22.19
N PRO A 275 -14.30 3.43 22.93
CA PRO A 275 -13.98 3.77 24.31
C PRO A 275 -13.41 5.18 24.43
N ALA A 276 -13.74 5.87 25.54
CA ALA A 276 -13.23 7.22 25.79
C ALA A 276 -11.70 7.28 25.73
N GLY A 277 -11.15 8.26 25.00
CA GLY A 277 -9.72 8.45 24.82
C GLY A 277 -9.06 7.50 23.79
N TYR A 278 -9.81 6.62 23.12
CA TYR A 278 -9.25 5.71 22.11
C TYR A 278 -8.57 6.47 20.97
N VAL A 279 -9.25 7.47 20.40
CA VAL A 279 -8.72 8.28 19.29
C VAL A 279 -7.48 9.06 19.71
N ASP A 280 -7.52 9.69 20.89
CA ASP A 280 -6.37 10.43 21.43
C ASP A 280 -5.14 9.52 21.65
N ASN A 281 -5.36 8.30 22.12
CA ASN A 281 -4.29 7.31 22.28
C ASN A 281 -3.71 6.91 20.93
N LEU A 282 -4.55 6.69 19.92
CA LEU A 282 -4.12 6.36 18.57
C LEU A 282 -3.31 7.50 17.93
N ILE A 283 -3.78 8.75 18.05
CA ILE A 283 -3.05 9.94 17.60
C ILE A 283 -1.70 10.06 18.32
N ARG A 284 -1.68 9.85 19.64
CA ARG A 284 -0.45 9.89 20.44
C ARG A 284 0.55 8.82 20.01
N GLN A 285 0.08 7.62 19.70
CA GLN A 285 0.91 6.52 19.19
C GLN A 285 1.60 6.89 17.87
N TYR A 286 0.88 7.50 16.93
CA TYR A 286 1.39 7.80 15.59
C TYR A 286 1.90 9.23 15.40
N ARG A 287 1.91 10.10 16.42
CA ARG A 287 2.28 11.52 16.29
C ARG A 287 3.68 11.75 15.70
N LYS A 288 4.61 10.81 15.91
CA LYS A 288 5.97 10.88 15.36
C LYS A 288 6.08 10.33 13.93
N ASN A 289 5.02 9.73 13.40
CA ASN A 289 4.95 9.20 12.06
C ASN A 289 3.71 9.76 11.33
N PRO A 290 3.81 10.93 10.69
CA PRO A 290 2.68 11.58 10.02
C PRO A 290 2.02 10.70 8.95
N ALA A 291 2.79 9.84 8.26
CA ALA A 291 2.25 8.93 7.26
C ALA A 291 1.38 7.83 7.88
N MET A 292 1.83 7.26 9.01
CA MET A 292 1.01 6.30 9.78
C MET A 292 -0.22 6.97 10.39
N LEU A 293 -0.12 8.22 10.86
CA LEU A 293 -1.27 8.96 11.34
C LEU A 293 -2.32 9.16 10.22
N LYS A 294 -1.89 9.55 9.01
CA LYS A 294 -2.78 9.64 7.85
C LYS A 294 -3.50 8.32 7.57
N ARG A 295 -2.76 7.21 7.54
CA ARG A 295 -3.34 5.88 7.27
C ARG A 295 -4.27 5.41 8.38
N MET A 296 -3.82 5.44 9.62
CA MET A 296 -4.49 4.75 10.74
C MET A 296 -5.56 5.59 11.43
N VAL A 297 -5.56 6.90 11.26
CA VAL A 297 -6.56 7.81 11.84
C VAL A 297 -7.43 8.44 10.77
N LEU A 298 -6.82 9.10 9.75
CA LEU A 298 -7.56 9.85 8.73
C LEU A 298 -8.05 9.00 7.55
N GLY A 299 -7.69 7.73 7.48
CA GLY A 299 -8.13 6.84 6.40
C GLY A 299 -7.56 7.18 5.01
N LEU A 300 -6.46 7.93 4.92
CA LEU A 300 -5.87 8.40 3.66
C LEU A 300 -4.65 7.56 3.27
N TYR A 301 -4.43 7.39 1.96
CA TYR A 301 -3.23 6.70 1.47
C TYR A 301 -1.98 7.52 1.79
N ALA A 302 -0.97 6.86 2.30
CA ALA A 302 0.34 7.45 2.54
C ALA A 302 1.43 6.38 2.47
N GLU A 303 2.62 6.75 2.03
CA GLU A 303 3.79 5.88 2.14
C GLU A 303 4.20 5.80 3.61
N ALA A 304 3.80 4.72 4.27
CA ALA A 304 4.12 4.45 5.66
C ALA A 304 4.57 3.00 5.81
N PHE A 305 5.68 2.83 6.47
CA PHE A 305 6.30 1.53 6.69
C PHE A 305 6.32 1.22 8.19
N GLU A 306 6.05 -0.03 8.53
CA GLU A 306 6.26 -0.55 9.89
C GLU A 306 7.74 -0.93 10.04
N GLY A 307 8.31 -0.74 11.22
CA GLY A 307 9.72 -1.02 11.52
C GLY A 307 10.59 0.24 11.61
N THR A 308 11.87 0.01 11.94
CA THR A 308 12.84 1.10 12.10
C THR A 308 13.45 1.46 10.75
N PRO A 309 13.28 2.70 10.24
CA PRO A 309 13.92 3.14 9.02
C PRO A 309 15.45 3.08 9.14
N VAL A 310 16.12 2.64 8.07
CA VAL A 310 17.59 2.65 8.01
C VAL A 310 18.11 4.09 7.97
N PHE A 311 17.43 4.97 7.23
CA PHE A 311 17.73 6.39 7.14
C PHE A 311 16.87 7.20 8.13
N HIS A 312 17.04 6.90 9.42
CA HIS A 312 16.18 7.46 10.48
C HIS A 312 16.33 8.97 10.70
N GLN A 313 17.36 9.61 10.13
CA GLN A 313 17.55 11.06 10.15
C GLN A 313 16.90 11.77 8.95
N PHE A 314 16.29 11.03 8.04
CA PHE A 314 15.58 11.62 6.90
C PHE A 314 14.31 12.35 7.36
N SER A 315 14.10 13.56 6.85
CA SER A 315 12.97 14.42 7.21
C SER A 315 12.45 15.19 5.98
N PRO A 316 11.27 15.81 6.05
CA PRO A 316 10.73 16.62 4.94
C PRO A 316 11.66 17.74 4.43
N GLU A 317 12.56 18.24 5.26
CA GLU A 317 13.55 19.27 4.87
C GLU A 317 14.55 18.77 3.81
N HIS A 318 14.75 17.45 3.71
CA HIS A 318 15.62 16.84 2.70
C HIS A 318 14.94 16.62 1.34
N VAL A 319 13.66 17.00 1.21
CA VAL A 319 12.89 16.76 0.00
C VAL A 319 12.86 18.02 -0.85
N GLY A 320 13.14 17.86 -2.13
CA GLY A 320 12.91 18.86 -3.15
C GLY A 320 12.01 18.35 -4.27
N ASP A 321 11.58 19.23 -5.12
CA ASP A 321 10.78 18.91 -6.29
C ASP A 321 11.33 19.67 -7.48
N ASN A 322 11.75 18.97 -8.54
CA ASN A 322 12.43 19.55 -9.70
C ASN A 322 13.63 20.41 -9.30
N LEU A 323 14.53 19.84 -8.49
CA LEU A 323 15.73 20.54 -8.02
C LEU A 323 16.61 20.99 -9.21
N PRO A 324 17.02 22.26 -9.26
CA PRO A 324 17.87 22.76 -10.34
C PRO A 324 19.29 22.20 -10.22
N TRP A 325 19.98 22.05 -11.36
CA TRP A 325 21.39 21.69 -11.35
C TRP A 325 22.27 22.77 -10.70
N PRO A 326 23.07 22.44 -9.69
CA PRO A 326 24.05 23.39 -9.11
C PRO A 326 25.23 23.55 -10.07
N ARG A 327 25.41 24.72 -10.66
CA ARG A 327 26.48 24.99 -11.61
C ARG A 327 27.85 24.75 -10.96
N GLY A 328 28.73 24.03 -11.66
CA GLY A 328 30.04 23.68 -11.16
C GLY A 328 30.07 22.42 -10.29
N ALA A 329 28.95 21.73 -10.10
CA ALA A 329 28.90 20.44 -9.42
C ALA A 329 29.53 19.32 -10.27
N TYR A 330 29.94 18.26 -9.60
CA TYR A 330 30.24 16.96 -10.22
C TYR A 330 28.94 16.19 -10.41
N LEU A 331 28.77 15.55 -11.57
CA LEU A 331 27.74 14.54 -11.80
C LEU A 331 28.27 13.19 -11.31
N ILE A 332 27.66 12.68 -10.26
CA ILE A 332 28.00 11.37 -9.68
C ILE A 332 26.92 10.37 -10.14
N ARG A 333 27.34 9.25 -10.75
CA ARG A 333 26.48 8.12 -11.09
C ARG A 333 26.85 6.95 -10.18
N SER A 334 25.92 6.52 -9.39
CA SER A 334 26.12 5.51 -8.34
C SER A 334 25.35 4.25 -8.68
N TRP A 335 26.04 3.14 -8.86
CA TRP A 335 25.55 1.92 -9.47
C TRP A 335 25.32 0.82 -8.43
N ASP A 336 24.15 0.19 -8.48
CA ASP A 336 23.86 -1.08 -7.83
C ASP A 336 23.49 -2.12 -8.90
N PHE A 337 24.04 -3.33 -8.77
CA PHE A 337 23.96 -4.41 -9.76
C PHE A 337 23.13 -5.57 -9.19
N GLY A 338 22.54 -6.35 -10.09
CA GLY A 338 21.77 -7.54 -9.76
C GLY A 338 20.70 -7.81 -10.82
N THR A 339 19.73 -8.64 -10.49
CA THR A 339 18.52 -8.82 -11.31
C THR A 339 17.58 -7.62 -11.19
N THR A 340 17.53 -7.02 -10.01
CA THR A 340 17.00 -5.67 -9.79
C THR A 340 18.19 -4.73 -9.75
N GLN A 341 18.09 -3.61 -10.43
CA GLN A 341 19.18 -2.68 -10.66
C GLN A 341 18.77 -1.25 -10.35
N ALA A 342 19.69 -0.47 -9.78
CA ALA A 342 19.49 0.95 -9.55
C ALA A 342 20.73 1.75 -9.94
N VAL A 343 20.52 2.97 -10.45
CA VAL A 343 21.57 3.99 -10.58
C VAL A 343 21.03 5.32 -10.10
N ILE A 344 21.77 5.96 -9.20
CA ILE A 344 21.41 7.29 -8.70
C ILE A 344 22.33 8.33 -9.32
N PHE A 345 21.75 9.37 -9.90
CA PHE A 345 22.44 10.52 -10.47
C PHE A 345 22.41 11.66 -9.46
N SER A 346 23.56 12.04 -8.97
CA SER A 346 23.68 13.05 -7.91
C SER A 346 24.55 14.21 -8.35
N ALA A 347 24.24 15.40 -7.84
CA ALA A 347 25.13 16.55 -7.88
C ALA A 347 25.93 16.60 -6.58
N TYR A 348 27.25 16.70 -6.69
CA TYR A 348 28.17 16.93 -5.57
C TYR A 348 29.02 18.18 -5.81
N TRP A 349 29.01 19.12 -4.88
CA TRP A 349 29.81 20.34 -4.97
C TRP A 349 30.20 20.88 -3.59
N SER A 350 31.13 21.82 -3.60
CA SER A 350 31.50 22.59 -2.41
C SER A 350 31.52 24.08 -2.76
N ASP A 351 31.07 24.91 -1.84
CA ASP A 351 31.20 26.38 -1.94
C ASP A 351 32.46 26.89 -1.22
N GLY A 352 33.37 26.00 -0.85
CA GLY A 352 34.62 26.28 -0.14
C GLY A 352 34.50 26.14 1.39
N LEU A 353 33.33 26.24 1.96
CA LEU A 353 33.05 26.09 3.38
C LEU A 353 32.24 24.85 3.68
N ASP A 354 31.18 24.63 2.87
CA ASP A 354 30.27 23.51 3.02
C ASP A 354 30.30 22.60 1.78
N GLU A 355 30.01 21.34 1.96
CA GLU A 355 29.88 20.32 0.92
C GLU A 355 28.42 19.92 0.81
N TYR A 356 27.88 19.90 -0.41
CA TYR A 356 26.48 19.64 -0.71
C TYR A 356 26.33 18.40 -1.55
N TRP A 357 25.22 17.70 -1.36
CA TRP A 357 24.85 16.50 -2.09
C TRP A 357 23.36 16.46 -2.41
N TRP A 358 23.01 16.48 -3.70
CA TRP A 358 21.62 16.34 -4.15
C TRP A 358 21.47 15.13 -5.07
N ASP A 359 20.55 14.21 -4.73
CA ASP A 359 20.14 13.11 -5.61
C ASP A 359 19.02 13.65 -6.52
N LEU A 360 19.26 13.67 -7.83
CA LEU A 360 18.46 14.41 -8.79
C LEU A 360 17.64 13.52 -9.72
N GLN A 361 18.16 12.32 -10.07
CA GLN A 361 17.52 11.40 -10.97
C GLN A 361 17.88 9.96 -10.60
N GLU A 362 16.97 9.03 -10.85
CA GLU A 362 17.26 7.61 -10.70
C GLU A 362 16.94 6.81 -11.97
N TYR A 363 17.67 5.71 -12.15
CA TYR A 363 17.28 4.57 -12.96
C TYR A 363 16.96 3.43 -12.01
N PHE A 364 15.83 2.78 -12.22
CA PHE A 364 15.45 1.58 -11.49
C PHE A 364 14.77 0.60 -12.43
N ALA A 365 15.23 -0.67 -12.43
CA ALA A 365 14.64 -1.72 -13.25
C ALA A 365 14.70 -3.08 -12.55
N ARG A 366 13.62 -3.85 -12.66
CA ARG A 366 13.56 -5.27 -12.31
C ARG A 366 13.86 -6.12 -13.53
N GLN A 367 14.41 -7.33 -13.31
CA GLN A 367 14.71 -8.30 -14.36
C GLN A 367 15.50 -7.69 -15.53
N SER A 368 16.58 -6.98 -15.23
CA SER A 368 17.42 -6.29 -16.18
C SER A 368 18.84 -6.87 -16.19
N ASP A 369 19.59 -6.59 -17.25
CA ASP A 369 21.02 -6.88 -17.38
C ASP A 369 21.86 -5.60 -17.40
N VAL A 370 23.19 -5.74 -17.19
CA VAL A 370 24.08 -4.58 -17.06
C VAL A 370 24.23 -3.82 -18.39
N ASP A 371 24.13 -4.46 -19.54
CA ASP A 371 24.21 -3.79 -20.85
C ASP A 371 22.97 -2.90 -21.08
N ARG A 372 21.79 -3.39 -20.70
CA ARG A 372 20.55 -2.59 -20.72
C ARG A 372 20.63 -1.41 -19.76
N GLN A 373 21.16 -1.65 -18.56
CA GLN A 373 21.42 -0.60 -17.58
C GLN A 373 22.35 0.49 -18.16
N CYS A 374 23.46 0.10 -18.80
CA CYS A 374 24.39 1.03 -19.45
C CYS A 374 23.72 1.90 -20.50
N ARG A 375 22.90 1.31 -21.38
CA ARG A 375 22.16 2.06 -22.42
C ARG A 375 21.20 3.09 -21.79
N ALA A 376 20.42 2.67 -20.81
CA ALA A 376 19.48 3.56 -20.11
C ALA A 376 20.20 4.69 -19.38
N VAL A 377 21.33 4.42 -18.75
CA VAL A 377 22.14 5.43 -18.04
C VAL A 377 22.72 6.45 -19.02
N TRP A 378 23.18 6.03 -20.21
CA TRP A 378 23.59 6.98 -21.26
C TRP A 378 22.43 7.82 -21.78
N GLU A 379 21.25 7.20 -21.97
CA GLU A 379 20.05 7.92 -22.37
C GLU A 379 19.65 8.99 -21.36
N ILE A 380 19.59 8.63 -20.06
CA ILE A 380 19.34 9.61 -18.99
C ILE A 380 20.43 10.68 -18.96
N THR A 381 21.70 10.30 -19.04
CA THR A 381 22.82 11.26 -19.01
C THR A 381 22.69 12.30 -20.11
N ASN A 382 22.33 11.89 -21.33
CA ASN A 382 22.21 12.80 -22.47
C ASN A 382 20.92 13.62 -22.49
N ASN A 383 19.81 13.06 -22.00
CA ASN A 383 18.51 13.73 -22.07
C ASN A 383 18.24 14.63 -20.86
N VAL A 384 18.63 14.19 -19.65
CA VAL A 384 18.40 14.93 -18.40
C VAL A 384 19.55 15.88 -18.08
N PHE A 385 20.78 15.48 -18.42
CA PHE A 385 22.01 16.26 -18.15
C PHE A 385 22.78 16.58 -19.45
N PRO A 386 22.18 17.19 -20.49
CA PRO A 386 22.80 17.35 -21.82
C PRO A 386 24.11 18.14 -21.79
N TRP A 387 24.35 18.91 -20.76
CA TRP A 387 25.56 19.71 -20.53
C TRP A 387 26.64 18.95 -19.70
N TRP A 388 26.51 17.64 -19.50
CA TRP A 388 27.42 16.84 -18.64
C TRP A 388 28.90 16.94 -19.02
N ASN A 389 29.24 17.23 -20.30
CA ASN A 389 30.58 17.40 -20.82
C ASN A 389 31.03 18.86 -20.92
N ASP A 390 30.16 19.84 -20.62
CA ASP A 390 30.50 21.26 -20.56
C ASP A 390 31.14 21.61 -19.22
N ARG A 391 32.45 21.86 -19.22
CA ARG A 391 33.22 22.18 -18.02
C ARG A 391 32.84 23.50 -17.34
N SER A 392 32.12 24.38 -18.02
CA SER A 392 31.57 25.61 -17.44
C SER A 392 30.32 25.36 -16.58
N ILE A 393 29.65 24.21 -16.76
CA ILE A 393 28.39 23.84 -16.08
C ILE A 393 28.63 22.65 -15.13
N CYS A 394 29.34 21.61 -15.59
CA CYS A 394 29.61 20.38 -14.86
C CYS A 394 31.13 20.20 -14.68
N SER A 395 31.62 20.13 -13.44
CA SER A 395 33.03 19.95 -13.14
C SER A 395 33.60 18.60 -13.59
N GLY A 396 32.74 17.62 -13.79
CA GLY A 396 33.08 16.31 -14.32
C GLY A 396 32.06 15.25 -13.94
N VAL A 397 32.22 14.09 -14.56
CA VAL A 397 31.39 12.92 -14.27
C VAL A 397 32.25 11.86 -13.56
N LYS A 398 31.70 11.25 -12.51
CA LYS A 398 32.33 10.16 -11.78
C LYS A 398 31.32 9.03 -11.56
N ASP A 399 31.79 7.82 -11.76
CA ASP A 399 31.01 6.61 -11.53
C ASP A 399 31.50 5.90 -10.27
N PHE A 400 30.58 5.40 -9.45
CA PHE A 400 30.90 4.63 -8.25
C PHE A 400 30.00 3.42 -8.11
N CYS A 401 30.54 2.30 -7.61
CA CYS A 401 29.76 1.08 -7.35
C CYS A 401 30.26 0.36 -6.09
N ASP A 402 29.64 -0.79 -5.78
CA ASP A 402 30.18 -1.71 -4.77
C ASP A 402 31.31 -2.57 -5.33
N VAL A 403 32.18 -3.05 -4.43
CA VAL A 403 33.24 -4.03 -4.72
C VAL A 403 32.69 -5.32 -5.31
N ALA A 404 31.52 -5.76 -4.91
CA ALA A 404 30.86 -6.95 -5.43
C ALA A 404 30.65 -6.90 -6.97
N GLY A 405 30.46 -5.71 -7.55
CA GLY A 405 30.39 -5.52 -8.99
C GLY A 405 31.66 -5.92 -9.77
N ASN A 406 32.81 -6.04 -9.09
CA ASN A 406 34.06 -6.51 -9.69
C ASN A 406 34.29 -8.03 -9.57
N GLN A 407 33.40 -8.77 -8.89
CA GLN A 407 33.49 -10.22 -8.80
C GLN A 407 33.23 -10.87 -10.17
N LYS A 408 34.06 -11.84 -10.55
CA LYS A 408 33.91 -12.57 -11.80
C LYS A 408 32.75 -13.57 -11.70
N THR A 409 31.86 -13.50 -12.63
CA THR A 409 30.80 -14.50 -12.91
C THR A 409 31.11 -15.20 -14.24
N ASP A 410 30.34 -16.22 -14.60
CA ASP A 410 30.47 -16.92 -15.89
C ASP A 410 30.31 -15.98 -17.11
N LYS A 411 29.62 -14.84 -16.92
CA LYS A 411 29.41 -13.77 -17.91
C LYS A 411 30.38 -12.59 -17.81
N GLY A 412 31.43 -12.69 -16.98
CA GLY A 412 32.32 -11.58 -16.64
C GLY A 412 31.87 -10.80 -15.39
N SER A 413 32.57 -9.73 -15.04
CA SER A 413 32.15 -8.85 -13.93
C SER A 413 31.32 -7.68 -14.46
N SER A 414 30.38 -7.18 -13.64
CA SER A 414 29.58 -5.98 -13.98
C SER A 414 30.49 -4.78 -14.29
N VAL A 415 31.58 -4.61 -13.57
CA VAL A 415 32.57 -3.56 -13.81
C VAL A 415 33.27 -3.72 -15.17
N ALA A 416 33.51 -4.95 -15.63
CA ALA A 416 34.07 -5.16 -16.97
C ALA A 416 33.08 -4.73 -18.06
N VAL A 417 31.79 -5.07 -17.91
CA VAL A 417 30.73 -4.62 -18.84
C VAL A 417 30.61 -3.10 -18.83
N LEU A 418 30.67 -2.46 -17.66
CA LEU A 418 30.66 -0.99 -17.58
C LEU A 418 31.82 -0.38 -18.37
N ARG A 419 33.05 -0.90 -18.20
CA ARG A 419 34.22 -0.39 -18.91
C ARG A 419 34.11 -0.53 -20.41
N THR A 420 33.52 -1.64 -20.92
CA THR A 420 33.25 -1.82 -22.34
C THR A 420 32.24 -0.79 -22.86
N ASN A 421 31.34 -0.31 -22.00
CA ASN A 421 30.34 0.72 -22.30
C ASN A 421 30.81 2.15 -21.92
N ASN A 422 32.11 2.38 -21.74
CA ASN A 422 32.73 3.68 -21.41
C ASN A 422 32.33 4.27 -20.05
N PHE A 423 32.05 3.41 -19.07
CA PHE A 423 31.93 3.80 -17.67
C PHE A 423 33.12 3.27 -16.87
N PHE A 424 33.69 4.09 -16.00
CA PHE A 424 34.91 3.74 -15.25
C PHE A 424 34.67 3.89 -13.74
N PRO A 425 33.91 2.98 -13.11
CA PRO A 425 33.52 3.12 -11.73
C PRO A 425 34.70 2.93 -10.77
N GLY A 426 34.80 3.84 -9.81
CA GLY A 426 35.61 3.69 -8.62
C GLY A 426 34.84 2.89 -7.57
N PHE A 427 35.56 2.10 -6.77
CA PHE A 427 34.97 1.35 -5.65
C PHE A 427 36.00 1.08 -4.55
N ILE A 428 35.56 1.07 -3.30
CA ILE A 428 36.34 0.66 -2.13
C ILE A 428 35.48 -0.32 -1.32
N LYS A 429 36.14 -1.21 -0.58
CA LYS A 429 35.47 -2.11 0.35
C LYS A 429 34.80 -1.28 1.46
N MET A 430 33.56 -1.56 1.74
CA MET A 430 32.71 -0.80 2.61
C MET A 430 31.95 -1.73 3.56
N GLY A 431 31.92 -1.39 4.86
CA GLY A 431 31.05 -2.05 5.82
C GLY A 431 29.63 -1.52 5.70
N LEU A 432 28.63 -2.42 5.81
CA LEU A 432 27.22 -2.04 5.73
C LEU A 432 26.87 -0.97 6.78
N GLN A 433 27.14 -1.27 8.05
CA GLN A 433 26.81 -0.36 9.16
C GLN A 433 27.63 0.96 9.11
N GLU A 434 28.90 0.89 8.68
CA GLU A 434 29.72 2.09 8.51
C GLU A 434 29.14 3.05 7.47
N SER A 435 28.68 2.52 6.36
CA SER A 435 28.11 3.32 5.28
C SER A 435 26.71 3.85 5.62
N ILE A 436 25.89 3.09 6.35
CA ILE A 436 24.60 3.55 6.90
C ILE A 436 24.84 4.71 7.88
N ALA A 437 25.82 4.57 8.79
CA ALA A 437 26.15 5.62 9.74
C ALA A 437 26.67 6.89 9.05
N LEU A 438 27.47 6.74 7.97
CA LEU A 438 27.91 7.87 7.16
C LEU A 438 26.74 8.58 6.49
N TYR A 439 25.79 7.83 5.95
CA TYR A 439 24.62 8.39 5.30
C TYR A 439 23.74 9.17 6.30
N ASN A 440 23.45 8.59 7.48
CA ASN A 440 22.70 9.28 8.53
C ASN A 440 23.40 10.56 9.02
N ARG A 441 24.74 10.55 9.16
CA ARG A 441 25.49 11.77 9.46
C ARG A 441 25.38 12.83 8.37
N LEU A 442 25.31 12.43 7.09
CA LEU A 442 25.08 13.38 5.99
C LEU A 442 23.69 14.01 6.06
N LEU A 443 22.67 13.24 6.46
CA LEU A 443 21.32 13.74 6.69
C LEU A 443 21.24 14.73 7.88
N GLU A 444 22.02 14.51 8.94
CA GLU A 444 22.09 15.43 10.07
C GLU A 444 22.84 16.72 9.74
N LYS A 445 23.74 16.67 8.75
CA LYS A 445 24.62 17.81 8.46
C LYS A 445 23.82 19.01 7.94
N ARG A 446 24.11 20.19 8.50
CA ARG A 446 23.57 21.49 8.08
C ARG A 446 24.70 22.39 7.59
N ASP A 447 24.39 23.26 6.66
CA ASP A 447 25.29 24.32 6.24
C ASP A 447 25.34 25.45 7.29
N ARG A 448 26.21 26.43 7.08
CA ARG A 448 26.33 27.64 7.93
C ARG A 448 25.01 28.43 8.10
N PHE A 449 24.04 28.20 7.23
CA PHE A 449 22.72 28.84 7.29
C PHE A 449 21.66 27.91 7.89
N GLN A 450 22.07 26.81 8.54
CA GLN A 450 21.20 25.78 9.14
C GLN A 450 20.31 25.02 8.15
N ARG A 451 20.63 25.05 6.84
CA ARG A 451 19.91 24.32 5.80
C ARG A 451 20.52 22.94 5.59
N PRO A 452 19.71 21.91 5.25
CA PRO A 452 20.25 20.59 4.94
C PRO A 452 21.23 20.65 3.77
N VAL A 453 22.39 20.06 3.93
CA VAL A 453 23.38 19.92 2.84
C VAL A 453 22.99 18.81 1.86
N TYR A 454 22.11 17.91 2.27
CA TYR A 454 21.61 16.80 1.48
C TYR A 454 20.16 17.00 1.08
N LYS A 455 19.83 16.69 -0.20
CA LYS A 455 18.45 16.69 -0.69
C LYS A 455 18.21 15.55 -1.68
N ILE A 456 16.96 15.10 -1.75
CA ILE A 456 16.44 14.18 -2.77
C ILE A 456 15.38 14.91 -3.59
N ASP A 457 15.50 14.85 -4.91
CA ASP A 457 14.41 15.23 -5.80
C ASP A 457 13.37 14.10 -5.83
N LYS A 458 12.19 14.34 -5.27
CA LYS A 458 11.16 13.29 -5.15
C LYS A 458 10.58 12.86 -6.50
N THR A 459 10.61 13.75 -7.52
CA THR A 459 10.13 13.48 -8.87
C THR A 459 11.16 12.71 -9.67
N GLY A 460 12.42 13.10 -9.56
CA GLY A 460 13.52 12.42 -10.23
C GLY A 460 13.96 11.10 -9.58
N CYS A 461 13.78 10.97 -8.26
CA CYS A 461 14.22 9.80 -7.47
C CYS A 461 13.07 9.19 -6.65
N PRO A 462 11.95 8.73 -7.26
CA PRO A 462 10.78 8.27 -6.54
C PRO A 462 11.02 7.02 -5.70
N MET A 463 11.85 6.05 -6.14
CA MET A 463 12.17 4.85 -5.37
C MET A 463 13.11 5.17 -4.19
N LEU A 464 14.16 5.98 -4.42
CA LEU A 464 15.06 6.41 -3.36
C LEU A 464 14.33 7.27 -2.32
N TYR A 465 13.45 8.15 -2.76
CA TYR A 465 12.59 8.94 -1.88
C TYR A 465 11.74 8.03 -0.98
N THR A 466 11.07 7.04 -1.56
CA THR A 466 10.26 6.07 -0.81
C THR A 466 11.11 5.21 0.13
N ALA A 467 12.30 4.79 -0.31
CA ALA A 467 13.27 4.09 0.53
C ALA A 467 13.64 4.93 1.76
N SER A 468 13.86 6.24 1.56
CA SER A 468 14.25 7.17 2.63
C SER A 468 13.11 7.50 3.60
N LEU A 469 11.85 7.44 3.16
CA LEU A 469 10.67 7.58 4.03
C LEU A 469 10.46 6.39 4.98
N GLY A 470 11.23 5.31 4.84
CA GLY A 470 11.15 4.11 5.65
C GLY A 470 10.90 2.83 4.86
N GLY A 471 10.86 2.89 3.52
CA GLY A 471 10.81 1.68 2.69
C GLY A 471 12.05 0.82 2.89
N TYR A 472 13.22 1.44 3.00
CA TYR A 472 14.45 0.77 3.41
C TYR A 472 14.53 0.77 4.95
N ARG A 473 14.24 -0.39 5.55
CA ARG A 473 14.02 -0.54 6.98
C ARG A 473 14.53 -1.88 7.52
N TYR A 474 14.63 -1.97 8.83
CA TYR A 474 14.86 -3.25 9.49
C TYR A 474 13.56 -4.08 9.56
N PRO A 475 13.66 -5.43 9.53
CA PRO A 475 12.50 -6.30 9.55
C PRO A 475 11.72 -6.21 10.87
N VAL A 476 10.40 -6.39 10.79
CA VAL A 476 9.52 -6.52 11.94
C VAL A 476 9.19 -8.00 12.22
N GLU A 477 8.55 -8.29 13.36
CA GLU A 477 8.15 -9.65 13.73
C GLU A 477 7.32 -10.31 12.61
N GLY A 478 7.72 -11.52 12.23
CA GLY A 478 7.12 -12.27 11.12
C GLY A 478 7.77 -12.06 9.75
N GLU A 479 8.71 -11.12 9.62
CA GLU A 479 9.46 -10.90 8.38
C GLU A 479 10.80 -11.65 8.37
N PRO A 480 11.31 -12.01 7.17
CA PRO A 480 12.63 -12.63 7.04
C PRO A 480 13.73 -11.76 7.65
N GLY A 481 14.59 -12.37 8.49
CA GLY A 481 15.70 -11.66 9.13
C GLY A 481 15.34 -10.88 10.39
N PHE A 482 14.12 -11.03 10.91
CA PHE A 482 13.74 -10.39 12.18
C PHE A 482 14.71 -10.74 13.32
N GLY A 483 15.08 -9.74 14.10
CA GLY A 483 16.08 -9.86 15.19
C GLY A 483 17.54 -9.80 14.74
N GLY A 484 17.80 -9.67 13.44
CA GLY A 484 19.14 -9.43 12.89
C GLY A 484 19.46 -7.95 12.69
N ASP A 485 20.76 -7.68 12.40
CA ASP A 485 21.27 -6.31 12.21
C ASP A 485 21.23 -5.86 10.74
N GLU A 486 20.65 -6.66 9.83
CA GLU A 486 20.56 -6.32 8.41
C GLU A 486 19.18 -5.79 8.05
N PRO A 487 19.11 -4.71 7.23
CA PRO A 487 17.85 -4.24 6.66
C PRO A 487 17.20 -5.29 5.74
N LEU A 488 15.89 -5.17 5.53
CA LEU A 488 15.17 -5.97 4.52
C LEU A 488 15.74 -5.75 3.13
N LYS A 489 15.86 -6.84 2.36
CA LYS A 489 16.44 -6.85 1.01
C LYS A 489 15.49 -7.47 -0.01
N GLY A 490 15.64 -7.01 -1.26
CA GLY A 490 14.93 -7.52 -2.43
C GLY A 490 13.42 -7.41 -2.32
N SER A 491 12.70 -8.34 -2.94
CA SER A 491 11.24 -8.32 -3.02
C SER A 491 10.52 -8.34 -1.66
N ALA A 492 11.12 -8.96 -0.63
CA ALA A 492 10.60 -8.95 0.73
C ALA A 492 10.56 -7.54 1.33
N GLY A 493 11.52 -6.68 0.95
CA GLY A 493 11.59 -5.27 1.33
C GLY A 493 11.01 -4.32 0.28
N GLY A 494 10.34 -4.81 -0.77
CA GLY A 494 9.83 -3.97 -1.87
C GLY A 494 10.90 -3.44 -2.81
N ASP A 495 12.09 -4.06 -2.83
CA ASP A 495 13.28 -3.68 -3.62
C ASP A 495 13.81 -2.25 -3.31
N TYR A 496 13.47 -1.69 -2.14
CA TYR A 496 13.94 -0.36 -1.71
C TYR A 496 15.41 -0.31 -1.30
N ASP A 497 16.02 -1.46 -1.03
CA ASP A 497 17.43 -1.61 -0.78
C ASP A 497 18.28 -1.20 -1.99
N HIS A 498 17.89 -1.54 -3.22
CA HIS A 498 18.67 -1.25 -4.42
C HIS A 498 18.96 0.25 -4.65
N PRO A 499 17.96 1.16 -4.69
CA PRO A 499 18.22 2.60 -4.83
C PRO A 499 18.94 3.18 -3.60
N ALA A 500 18.65 2.67 -2.39
CA ALA A 500 19.31 3.07 -1.16
C ALA A 500 20.80 2.67 -1.17
N ASP A 501 21.10 1.45 -1.60
CA ASP A 501 22.46 0.92 -1.70
C ASP A 501 23.26 1.66 -2.79
N ALA A 502 22.67 1.88 -3.99
CA ALA A 502 23.30 2.69 -5.03
C ALA A 502 23.68 4.08 -4.49
N SER A 503 22.72 4.78 -3.86
CA SER A 503 22.96 6.11 -3.29
C SER A 503 24.06 6.08 -2.21
N ARG A 504 24.05 5.06 -1.35
CA ARG A 504 25.04 4.85 -0.28
C ARG A 504 26.45 4.57 -0.84
N TYR A 505 26.55 3.74 -1.90
CA TYR A 505 27.83 3.46 -2.58
C TYR A 505 28.45 4.74 -3.15
N GLY A 506 27.66 5.56 -3.81
CA GLY A 506 28.13 6.82 -4.37
C GLY A 506 28.69 7.76 -3.32
N LYS A 507 27.95 7.96 -2.24
CA LYS A 507 28.35 8.88 -1.17
C LYS A 507 29.60 8.39 -0.45
N TYR A 508 29.66 7.10 -0.10
CA TYR A 508 30.81 6.53 0.58
C TYR A 508 32.09 6.62 -0.27
N ASN A 509 32.01 6.17 -1.53
CA ASN A 509 33.17 6.19 -2.44
C ASN A 509 33.59 7.63 -2.79
N CYS A 510 32.65 8.54 -3.05
CA CYS A 510 32.95 9.92 -3.37
C CYS A 510 33.70 10.62 -2.25
N LEU A 511 33.22 10.50 -1.01
CA LEU A 511 33.85 11.13 0.14
C LEU A 511 35.28 10.57 0.43
N ARG A 512 35.54 9.32 0.06
CA ARG A 512 36.83 8.69 0.27
C ARG A 512 37.81 8.90 -0.90
N LEU A 513 37.33 8.83 -2.13
CA LEU A 513 38.20 8.89 -3.32
C LEU A 513 38.27 10.30 -3.92
N LEU A 514 37.12 10.92 -4.23
CA LEU A 514 37.10 12.21 -4.91
C LEU A 514 37.60 13.34 -3.99
N ARG A 515 37.23 13.33 -2.71
CA ARG A 515 37.69 14.32 -1.75
C ARG A 515 39.21 14.28 -1.62
N THR A 516 39.81 13.09 -1.54
CA THR A 516 41.28 12.91 -1.49
C THR A 516 41.95 13.41 -2.78
N GLU A 517 41.35 13.17 -3.97
CA GLU A 517 41.87 13.72 -5.23
C GLU A 517 41.82 15.25 -5.25
N LEU A 518 40.73 15.85 -4.80
CA LEU A 518 40.58 17.31 -4.73
C LEU A 518 41.53 17.95 -3.74
N GLU A 519 41.75 17.34 -2.58
CA GLU A 519 42.72 17.81 -1.60
C GLU A 519 44.15 17.73 -2.15
N ARG A 520 44.52 16.64 -2.82
CA ARG A 520 45.84 16.49 -3.48
C ARG A 520 46.02 17.54 -4.59
N ALA A 521 44.97 17.80 -5.40
CA ALA A 521 45.02 18.84 -6.44
C ALA A 521 45.20 20.23 -5.85
N LYS A 522 44.51 20.58 -4.76
CA LYS A 522 44.68 21.87 -4.04
C LYS A 522 46.13 22.01 -3.49
N HIS A 523 46.69 20.97 -2.90
CA HIS A 523 48.05 20.98 -2.43
C HIS A 523 49.10 21.08 -3.55
N ALA A 524 48.82 20.45 -4.71
CA ALA A 524 49.69 20.55 -5.89
C ALA A 524 49.68 21.98 -6.48
N VAL A 525 48.51 22.62 -6.57
CA VAL A 525 48.38 24.02 -7.01
C VAL A 525 49.04 24.98 -6.03
N GLY A 526 48.81 24.82 -4.72
CA GLY A 526 49.46 25.62 -3.69
C GLY A 526 50.99 25.44 -3.65
N ALA A 527 51.50 24.22 -3.95
CA ALA A 527 52.94 23.96 -4.09
C ALA A 527 53.51 24.55 -5.39
N PHE A 528 52.71 24.71 -6.45
CA PHE A 528 53.12 25.36 -7.69
C PHE A 528 53.18 26.89 -7.51
N ASP A 529 52.21 27.50 -6.85
CA ASP A 529 52.24 28.91 -6.47
C ASP A 529 53.36 29.24 -5.49
N ALA A 530 53.65 28.37 -4.55
CA ALA A 530 54.77 28.53 -3.62
C ALA A 530 56.16 28.43 -4.31
N LYS A 531 56.26 27.75 -5.45
CA LYS A 531 57.49 27.65 -6.26
C LYS A 531 57.67 28.78 -7.27
N VAL A 532 56.60 29.53 -7.57
CA VAL A 532 56.63 30.62 -8.58
C VAL A 532 56.93 31.99 -7.95
N THR A 533 56.92 32.14 -6.65
CA THR A 533 57.28 33.38 -5.98
C THR A 533 58.39 33.15 -4.96
N PRO A 534 59.69 33.27 -5.32
CA PRO A 534 60.44 34.43 -4.83
C PRO A 534 61.56 35.02 -5.74
N ASN A 535 61.61 34.82 -7.02
CA ASN A 535 62.78 35.28 -7.77
C ASN A 535 62.56 36.33 -8.90
N ARG A 536 61.45 37.07 -8.94
CA ARG A 536 61.23 38.14 -9.97
C ARG A 536 61.00 39.55 -9.46
N LEU A 537 61.37 39.87 -8.22
CA LEU A 537 61.30 41.24 -7.69
C LEU A 537 62.66 41.78 -7.23
N LYS A 538 63.75 41.46 -7.96
CA LYS A 538 65.05 42.11 -7.79
C LYS A 538 65.68 42.47 -9.11
N ARG A 539 64.99 43.23 -9.95
CA ARG A 539 65.58 44.01 -11.04
C ARG A 539 64.55 45.01 -11.53
N TYR A 540 64.43 46.12 -10.81
CA TYR A 540 64.01 47.43 -11.29
C TYR A 540 63.82 48.31 -10.05
N TYR A 541 64.97 48.75 -9.48
CA TYR A 541 65.25 50.08 -8.96
C TYR A 541 66.75 50.31 -9.07
#